data_181b8c89e18e72eb9bfb3fc0fe521ec9
#
_entry.id   181b8c89e18e72eb9bfb3fc0fe521ec9
#
_cell.length_a   1.000
_cell.length_b   1.000
_cell.length_c   1.000
_cell.angle_alpha   90.00
_cell.angle_beta   90.00
_cell.angle_gamma   90.00
#
_symmetry.space_group_name_H-M   'P 1'
#
loop_
_entity.id
_entity.type
_entity.pdbx_description
1 polymer ?
#
loop_
_entity_poly.entity_id
_entity_poly.type
_entity_poly.pdbx_seq_one_letter_code
_entity_poly.pdbx_strand_id
1 'polypeptide(L)'
;MVQLLGDELDAHPPGAAVVAPSLVDALLVYMLRAWLSETAGAPGWSGALADPVTARALAAIHGEPARAWTVEQLGAAAGLSRAAFARRFTSLVGEPPLTYLTRWRMTTAARLLRDTDKPLAQVATAVGYGSAFAFAKAFRREYATTPGGYRGATLS
;
A
#
# COMPACT_ATOMS: atom_id res chain seq x y z
N MET A 1 21.66 16.40 -12.53
CA MET A 1 20.52 15.64 -13.08
C MET A 1 19.49 16.56 -13.77
N VAL A 2 19.01 17.63 -13.16
CA VAL A 2 18.06 18.59 -13.82
C VAL A 2 18.68 19.22 -15.08
N GLN A 3 19.96 19.59 -15.04
CA GLN A 3 20.67 20.10 -16.21
C GLN A 3 20.80 19.07 -17.34
N LEU A 4 21.12 17.81 -17.00
CA LEU A 4 21.16 16.71 -17.96
C LEU A 4 19.82 16.48 -18.66
N LEU A 5 18.72 16.57 -17.91
CA LEU A 5 17.36 16.47 -18.48
C LEU A 5 17.06 17.65 -19.39
N GLY A 6 17.48 18.87 -19.01
CA GLY A 6 17.35 20.06 -19.85
C GLY A 6 18.08 19.91 -21.19
N ASP A 7 19.34 19.50 -21.14
CA ASP A 7 20.17 19.28 -22.33
C ASP A 7 19.59 18.20 -23.26
N GLU A 8 19.02 17.13 -22.68
CA GLU A 8 18.39 16.03 -23.42
C GLU A 8 17.08 16.45 -24.10
N LEU A 9 16.30 17.32 -23.45
CA LEU A 9 15.04 17.82 -24.00
C LEU A 9 15.28 18.91 -25.07
N ASP A 10 16.29 19.75 -24.89
CA ASP A 10 16.57 20.87 -25.82
C ASP A 10 17.32 20.41 -27.09
N ALA A 11 18.31 19.54 -26.95
CA ALA A 11 19.18 19.13 -28.06
C ALA A 11 18.65 17.95 -28.88
N HIS A 12 17.66 17.19 -28.36
CA HIS A 12 17.06 16.02 -29.01
C HIS A 12 18.10 15.05 -29.63
N PRO A 13 19.14 14.62 -28.89
CA PRO A 13 20.16 13.76 -29.44
C PRO A 13 19.61 12.37 -29.79
N PRO A 14 20.32 11.56 -30.61
CA PRO A 14 19.94 10.19 -30.87
C PRO A 14 19.78 9.40 -29.58
N GLY A 15 18.59 8.80 -29.34
CA GLY A 15 18.28 8.08 -28.11
C GLY A 15 17.56 8.89 -27.03
N ALA A 16 17.32 10.19 -27.22
CA ALA A 16 16.60 11.04 -26.26
C ALA A 16 15.23 10.47 -25.82
N ALA A 17 14.53 9.81 -26.74
CA ALA A 17 13.25 9.17 -26.43
C ALA A 17 13.32 8.05 -25.40
N VAL A 18 14.51 7.46 -25.16
CA VAL A 18 14.74 6.42 -24.14
C VAL A 18 15.37 7.03 -22.89
N VAL A 19 16.29 7.99 -23.06
CA VAL A 19 17.04 8.59 -21.96
C VAL A 19 16.19 9.57 -21.15
N ALA A 20 15.41 10.44 -21.81
CA ALA A 20 14.61 11.44 -21.12
C ALA A 20 13.58 10.84 -20.14
N PRO A 21 12.78 9.80 -20.49
CA PRO A 21 11.91 9.15 -19.52
C PRO A 21 12.66 8.56 -18.32
N SER A 22 13.82 7.93 -18.55
CA SER A 22 14.63 7.34 -17.48
C SER A 22 15.19 8.40 -16.51
N LEU A 23 15.56 9.59 -17.03
CA LEU A 23 15.98 10.71 -16.20
C LEU A 23 14.82 11.30 -15.39
N VAL A 24 13.61 11.36 -15.96
CA VAL A 24 12.39 11.79 -15.25
C VAL A 24 12.08 10.81 -14.11
N ASP A 25 12.10 9.51 -14.38
CA ASP A 25 11.87 8.47 -13.36
C ASP A 25 12.89 8.57 -12.22
N ALA A 26 14.17 8.73 -12.55
CA ALA A 26 15.22 8.92 -11.57
C ALA A 26 15.00 10.19 -10.73
N LEU A 27 14.65 11.32 -11.35
CA LEU A 27 14.33 12.57 -10.66
C LEU A 27 13.15 12.42 -9.70
N LEU A 28 12.06 11.77 -10.15
CA LEU A 28 10.90 11.49 -9.30
C LEU A 28 11.29 10.67 -8.07
N VAL A 29 12.11 9.62 -8.25
CA VAL A 29 12.60 8.81 -7.12
C VAL A 29 13.46 9.64 -6.17
N TYR A 30 14.35 10.50 -6.67
CA TYR A 30 15.17 11.37 -5.82
C TYR A 30 14.34 12.41 -5.08
N MET A 31 13.37 13.05 -5.73
CA MET A 31 12.45 14.00 -5.09
C MET A 31 11.61 13.31 -4.00
N LEU A 32 11.09 12.11 -4.28
CA LEU A 32 10.33 11.34 -3.31
C LEU A 32 11.20 10.95 -2.10
N ARG A 33 12.44 10.51 -2.33
CA ARG A 33 13.39 10.20 -1.25
C ARG A 33 13.72 11.43 -0.40
N ALA A 34 13.99 12.57 -1.02
CA ALA A 34 14.26 13.82 -0.31
C ALA A 34 13.05 14.23 0.54
N TRP A 35 11.85 14.23 -0.04
CA TRP A 35 10.62 14.55 0.67
C TRP A 35 10.32 13.59 1.84
N LEU A 36 10.52 12.28 1.64
CA LEU A 36 10.38 11.29 2.72
C LEU A 36 11.39 11.52 3.84
N SER A 37 12.63 11.91 3.52
CA SER A 37 13.67 12.19 4.52
C SER A 37 13.37 13.43 5.35
N GLU A 38 12.84 14.49 4.74
CA GLU A 38 12.47 15.73 5.41
C GLU A 38 11.22 15.57 6.30
N THR A 39 10.35 14.63 5.95
CA THR A 39 9.09 14.37 6.68
C THR A 39 9.18 13.19 7.65
N ALA A 40 10.38 12.66 7.90
CA ALA A 40 10.60 11.57 8.85
C ALA A 40 10.07 11.95 10.23
N GLY A 41 9.12 11.16 10.77
CA GLY A 41 8.50 11.41 12.07
C GLY A 41 7.31 12.37 12.05
N ALA A 42 7.00 13.04 10.94
CA ALA A 42 5.76 13.80 10.79
C ALA A 42 4.53 12.86 10.74
N PRO A 43 3.37 13.26 11.30
CA PRO A 43 2.14 12.49 11.14
C PRO A 43 1.76 12.36 9.66
N GLY A 44 1.30 11.15 9.25
CA GLY A 44 0.88 10.88 7.89
C GLY A 44 1.76 9.91 7.13
N TRP A 45 1.43 9.67 5.86
CA TRP A 45 2.06 8.65 5.02
C TRP A 45 3.56 8.82 4.82
N SER A 46 4.02 10.06 4.68
CA SER A 46 5.43 10.37 4.53
C SER A 46 6.24 9.97 5.76
N GLY A 47 5.76 10.35 6.95
CA GLY A 47 6.38 9.95 8.21
C GLY A 47 6.32 8.44 8.45
N ALA A 48 5.20 7.80 8.09
CA ALA A 48 5.05 6.35 8.22
C ALA A 48 6.01 5.56 7.33
N LEU A 49 6.26 6.01 6.10
CA LEU A 49 7.19 5.38 5.17
C LEU A 49 8.66 5.69 5.49
N ALA A 50 8.94 6.87 6.01
CA ALA A 50 10.29 7.26 6.44
C ALA A 50 10.71 6.60 7.78
N ASP A 51 9.73 6.16 8.59
CA ASP A 51 10.00 5.46 9.85
C ASP A 51 10.30 3.99 9.61
N PRO A 52 11.54 3.51 9.87
CA PRO A 52 11.92 2.13 9.52
C PRO A 52 11.14 1.05 10.29
N VAL A 53 10.56 1.38 11.45
CA VAL A 53 9.72 0.47 12.24
C VAL A 53 8.37 0.30 11.55
N THR A 54 7.71 1.40 11.23
CA THR A 54 6.40 1.43 10.57
C THR A 54 6.50 0.89 9.14
N ALA A 55 7.55 1.26 8.40
CA ALA A 55 7.79 0.77 7.05
C ALA A 55 7.93 -0.76 6.99
N ARG A 56 8.65 -1.39 7.95
CA ARG A 56 8.75 -2.86 8.06
C ARG A 56 7.38 -3.50 8.30
N ALA A 57 6.57 -2.94 9.18
CA ALA A 57 5.23 -3.46 9.45
C ALA A 57 4.31 -3.32 8.23
N LEU A 58 4.35 -2.18 7.53
CA LEU A 58 3.61 -1.96 6.29
C LEU A 58 4.04 -2.96 5.21
N ALA A 59 5.35 -3.17 5.03
CA ALA A 59 5.88 -4.16 4.09
C ALA A 59 5.39 -5.58 4.41
N ALA A 60 5.37 -5.97 5.69
CA ALA A 60 4.85 -7.28 6.12
C ALA A 60 3.35 -7.43 5.82
N ILE A 61 2.54 -6.41 6.13
CA ILE A 61 1.10 -6.39 5.83
C ILE A 61 0.84 -6.46 4.31
N HIS A 62 1.58 -5.70 3.52
CA HIS A 62 1.41 -5.64 2.07
C HIS A 62 1.88 -6.92 1.38
N GLY A 63 2.97 -7.53 1.85
CA GLY A 63 3.50 -8.78 1.30
C GLY A 63 2.65 -10.00 1.61
N GLU A 64 2.07 -10.05 2.80
CA GLU A 64 1.29 -11.20 3.27
C GLU A 64 -0.08 -10.78 3.83
N PRO A 65 -0.99 -10.20 3.03
CA PRO A 65 -2.27 -9.70 3.52
C PRO A 65 -3.19 -10.81 4.06
N ALA A 66 -3.06 -12.03 3.52
CA ALA A 66 -3.85 -13.18 3.94
C ALA A 66 -3.46 -13.73 5.31
N ARG A 67 -2.22 -13.48 5.76
CA ARG A 67 -1.72 -13.98 7.04
C ARG A 67 -2.52 -13.41 8.21
N ALA A 68 -2.81 -14.24 9.20
CA ALA A 68 -3.52 -13.84 10.42
C ALA A 68 -2.57 -13.05 11.36
N TRP A 69 -2.19 -11.84 10.95
CA TRP A 69 -1.32 -10.97 11.72
C TRP A 69 -1.96 -10.56 13.05
N THR A 70 -1.18 -10.62 14.11
CA THR A 70 -1.50 -9.99 15.40
C THR A 70 -0.65 -8.74 15.60
N VAL A 71 -1.08 -7.84 16.50
CA VAL A 71 -0.31 -6.63 16.83
C VAL A 71 1.05 -7.00 17.44
N GLU A 72 1.11 -8.11 18.19
CA GLU A 72 2.33 -8.66 18.76
C GLU A 72 3.31 -9.10 17.66
N GLN A 73 2.83 -9.82 16.66
CA GLN A 73 3.67 -10.30 15.55
C GLN A 73 4.20 -9.14 14.70
N LEU A 74 3.37 -8.14 14.41
CA LEU A 74 3.79 -6.94 13.70
C LEU A 74 4.80 -6.13 14.53
N GLY A 75 4.57 -6.01 15.83
CA GLY A 75 5.50 -5.36 16.75
C GLY A 75 6.84 -6.08 16.81
N ALA A 76 6.83 -7.41 16.95
CA ALA A 76 8.04 -8.24 16.97
C ALA A 76 8.85 -8.12 15.66
N ALA A 77 8.18 -8.15 14.50
CA ALA A 77 8.80 -7.93 13.19
C ALA A 77 9.45 -6.53 13.06
N ALA A 78 8.92 -5.56 13.78
CA ALA A 78 9.43 -4.19 13.84
C ALA A 78 10.43 -3.93 14.99
N GLY A 79 10.69 -4.94 15.85
CA GLY A 79 11.60 -4.82 17.00
C GLY A 79 11.02 -4.06 18.19
N LEU A 80 9.69 -4.02 18.33
CA LEU A 80 8.99 -3.31 19.41
C LEU A 80 8.03 -4.23 20.18
N SER A 81 7.73 -3.85 21.45
CA SER A 81 6.62 -4.45 22.17
C SER A 81 5.29 -4.09 21.54
N ARG A 82 4.25 -4.93 21.75
CA ARG A 82 2.88 -4.70 21.26
C ARG A 82 2.40 -3.27 21.50
N ALA A 83 2.51 -2.78 22.74
CA ALA A 83 1.98 -1.48 23.11
C ALA A 83 2.76 -0.32 22.48
N ALA A 84 4.10 -0.40 22.44
CA ALA A 84 4.95 0.60 21.81
C ALA A 84 4.71 0.66 20.30
N PHE A 85 4.61 -0.51 19.65
CA PHE A 85 4.29 -0.61 18.24
C PHE A 85 2.92 -0.01 17.91
N ALA A 86 1.86 -0.42 18.63
CA ALA A 86 0.51 0.07 18.36
C ALA A 86 0.42 1.59 18.47
N ARG A 87 1.01 2.21 19.50
CA ARG A 87 1.04 3.66 19.65
C ARG A 87 1.78 4.34 18.50
N ARG A 88 3.01 3.87 18.19
CA ARG A 88 3.84 4.45 17.12
C ARG A 88 3.17 4.33 15.76
N PHE A 89 2.66 3.16 15.42
CA PHE A 89 1.96 2.93 14.16
C PHE A 89 0.74 3.85 14.04
N THR A 90 -0.12 3.91 15.07
CA THR A 90 -1.32 4.75 15.07
C THR A 90 -0.97 6.23 14.95
N SER A 91 0.09 6.70 15.62
CA SER A 91 0.49 8.13 15.55
C SER A 91 0.99 8.51 14.14
N LEU A 92 1.64 7.60 13.42
CA LEU A 92 2.19 7.88 12.10
C LEU A 92 1.20 7.58 10.97
N VAL A 93 0.46 6.47 11.06
CA VAL A 93 -0.49 6.03 10.01
C VAL A 93 -1.88 6.64 10.18
N GLY A 94 -2.22 7.10 11.40
CA GLY A 94 -3.52 7.70 11.73
C GLY A 94 -4.59 6.68 12.12
N GLU A 95 -4.31 5.37 12.07
CA GLU A 95 -5.25 4.31 12.45
C GLU A 95 -4.54 3.10 13.06
N PRO A 96 -5.25 2.27 13.87
CA PRO A 96 -4.68 1.07 14.49
C PRO A 96 -4.20 0.04 13.44
N PRO A 97 -3.14 -0.76 13.76
CA PRO A 97 -2.54 -1.71 12.80
C PRO A 97 -3.53 -2.71 12.17
N LEU A 98 -4.44 -3.30 12.97
CA LEU A 98 -5.40 -4.28 12.43
C LEU A 98 -6.56 -3.63 11.67
N THR A 99 -6.88 -2.37 11.94
CA THR A 99 -7.82 -1.57 11.13
C THR A 99 -7.20 -1.32 9.75
N TYR A 100 -5.93 -0.90 9.71
CA TYR A 100 -5.16 -0.75 8.48
C TYR A 100 -5.09 -2.06 7.69
N LEU A 101 -4.75 -3.18 8.33
CA LEU A 101 -4.72 -4.50 7.69
C LEU A 101 -6.08 -4.84 7.05
N THR A 102 -7.17 -4.60 7.76
CA THR A 102 -8.51 -4.86 7.25
C THR A 102 -8.80 -4.02 6.00
N ARG A 103 -8.51 -2.73 6.03
CA ARG A 103 -8.66 -1.82 4.89
C ARG A 103 -7.78 -2.24 3.71
N TRP A 104 -6.52 -2.60 3.95
CA TRP A 104 -5.62 -3.09 2.91
C TRP A 104 -6.12 -4.38 2.26
N ARG A 105 -6.66 -5.32 3.04
CA ARG A 105 -7.32 -6.52 2.54
C ARG A 105 -8.50 -6.18 1.62
N MET A 106 -9.31 -5.22 1.98
CA MET A 106 -10.45 -4.79 1.17
C MET A 106 -9.99 -4.09 -0.13
N THR A 107 -8.96 -3.27 -0.08
CA THR A 107 -8.35 -2.66 -1.27
C THR A 107 -7.79 -3.72 -2.22
N THR A 108 -7.08 -4.72 -1.68
CA THR A 108 -6.57 -5.86 -2.46
C THR A 108 -7.70 -6.68 -3.06
N ALA A 109 -8.78 -6.93 -2.30
CA ALA A 109 -9.96 -7.65 -2.79
C ALA A 109 -10.67 -6.88 -3.91
N ALA A 110 -10.83 -5.56 -3.77
CA ALA A 110 -11.43 -4.72 -4.80
C ALA A 110 -10.66 -4.81 -6.12
N ARG A 111 -9.32 -4.80 -6.06
CA ARG A 111 -8.46 -5.02 -7.23
C ARG A 111 -8.69 -6.41 -7.84
N LEU A 112 -8.68 -7.48 -7.02
CA LEU A 112 -8.91 -8.84 -7.52
C LEU A 112 -10.29 -9.01 -8.15
N LEU A 113 -11.33 -8.37 -7.59
CA LEU A 113 -12.69 -8.41 -8.14
C LEU A 113 -12.80 -7.70 -9.49
N ARG A 114 -12.03 -6.63 -9.69
CA ARG A 114 -12.01 -5.86 -10.92
C ARG A 114 -11.15 -6.52 -12.01
N ASP A 115 -9.97 -7.01 -11.61
CA ASP A 115 -8.93 -7.41 -12.55
C ASP A 115 -8.97 -8.93 -12.87
N THR A 116 -9.86 -9.71 -12.20
CA THR A 116 -9.96 -11.17 -12.38
C THR A 116 -11.38 -11.70 -12.24
N ASP A 117 -11.64 -12.86 -12.90
CA ASP A 117 -12.91 -13.61 -12.78
C ASP A 117 -12.90 -14.62 -11.61
N LYS A 118 -11.97 -14.52 -10.66
CA LYS A 118 -11.89 -15.44 -9.53
C LYS A 118 -13.22 -15.54 -8.78
N PRO A 119 -13.65 -16.78 -8.43
CA PRO A 119 -14.80 -16.97 -7.54
C PRO A 119 -14.65 -16.22 -6.23
N LEU A 120 -15.76 -15.74 -5.66
CA LEU A 120 -15.78 -14.96 -4.44
C LEU A 120 -15.07 -15.66 -3.26
N ALA A 121 -15.21 -16.98 -3.15
CA ALA A 121 -14.52 -17.77 -2.14
C ALA A 121 -12.99 -17.72 -2.28
N GLN A 122 -12.48 -17.74 -3.51
CA GLN A 122 -11.04 -17.63 -3.76
C GLN A 122 -10.52 -16.21 -3.45
N VAL A 123 -11.28 -15.17 -3.79
CA VAL A 123 -10.94 -13.79 -3.40
C VAL A 123 -10.90 -13.66 -1.87
N ALA A 124 -11.91 -14.19 -1.16
CA ALA A 124 -11.97 -14.18 0.29
C ALA A 124 -10.73 -14.83 0.91
N THR A 125 -10.35 -16.03 0.44
CA THR A 125 -9.15 -16.76 0.92
C THR A 125 -7.87 -15.97 0.61
N ALA A 126 -7.74 -15.40 -0.58
CA ALA A 126 -6.56 -14.64 -1.00
C ALA A 126 -6.31 -13.39 -0.14
N VAL A 127 -7.35 -12.85 0.50
CA VAL A 127 -7.24 -11.71 1.41
C VAL A 127 -7.41 -12.08 2.90
N GLY A 128 -7.33 -13.38 3.24
CA GLY A 128 -7.26 -13.88 4.61
C GLY A 128 -8.60 -13.99 5.34
N TYR A 129 -9.70 -14.20 4.60
CA TYR A 129 -11.01 -14.53 5.19
C TYR A 129 -11.30 -16.02 5.07
N GLY A 130 -11.70 -16.62 6.18
CA GLY A 130 -12.05 -18.05 6.22
C GLY A 130 -13.39 -18.41 5.56
N SER A 131 -14.22 -17.41 5.20
CA SER A 131 -15.46 -17.66 4.47
C SER A 131 -15.83 -16.47 3.58
N ALA A 132 -16.51 -16.78 2.46
CA ALA A 132 -17.06 -15.77 1.55
C ALA A 132 -18.11 -14.87 2.24
N PHE A 133 -18.84 -15.40 3.23
CA PHE A 133 -19.83 -14.63 3.99
C PHE A 133 -19.17 -13.56 4.87
N ALA A 134 -18.15 -13.93 5.67
CA ALA A 134 -17.41 -12.98 6.50
C ALA A 134 -16.72 -11.91 5.65
N PHE A 135 -16.15 -12.32 4.53
CA PHE A 135 -15.56 -11.41 3.53
C PHE A 135 -16.61 -10.42 2.98
N ALA A 136 -17.76 -10.92 2.48
CA ALA A 136 -18.78 -10.08 1.89
C ALA A 136 -19.34 -9.04 2.89
N LYS A 137 -19.48 -9.42 4.17
CA LYS A 137 -19.88 -8.52 5.25
C LYS A 137 -18.84 -7.41 5.48
N ALA A 138 -17.53 -7.75 5.51
CA ALA A 138 -16.45 -6.78 5.67
C ALA A 138 -16.34 -5.86 4.45
N PHE A 139 -16.45 -6.41 3.24
CA PHE A 139 -16.40 -5.67 1.99
C PHE A 139 -17.54 -4.65 1.88
N ARG A 140 -18.77 -5.07 2.22
CA ARG A 140 -19.93 -4.16 2.21
C ARG A 140 -19.79 -3.02 3.22
N ARG A 141 -19.14 -3.26 4.37
CA ARG A 141 -18.86 -2.20 5.36
C ARG A 141 -17.88 -1.16 4.83
N GLU A 142 -16.90 -1.60 4.03
CA GLU A 142 -15.85 -0.72 3.49
C GLU A 142 -16.31 0.05 2.25
N TYR A 143 -17.01 -0.63 1.32
CA TYR A 143 -17.35 -0.09 0.01
C TYR A 143 -18.84 0.24 -0.16
N ALA A 144 -19.68 0.07 0.86
CA ALA A 144 -21.14 0.26 0.84
C ALA A 144 -21.89 -0.57 -0.22
N THR A 145 -21.22 -1.52 -0.88
CA THR A 145 -21.77 -2.40 -1.90
C THR A 145 -21.33 -3.85 -1.70
N THR A 146 -22.01 -4.80 -2.33
CA THR A 146 -21.59 -6.21 -2.30
C THR A 146 -20.41 -6.45 -3.25
N PRO A 147 -19.55 -7.47 -2.99
CA PRO A 147 -18.47 -7.83 -3.91
C PRO A 147 -18.95 -8.11 -5.35
N GLY A 148 -20.11 -8.77 -5.51
CA GLY A 148 -20.71 -9.03 -6.82
C GLY A 148 -21.19 -7.75 -7.52
N GLY A 149 -21.84 -6.84 -6.79
CA GLY A 149 -22.24 -5.54 -7.32
C GLY A 149 -21.05 -4.68 -7.71
N TYR A 150 -19.96 -4.71 -6.92
CA TYR A 150 -18.73 -4.00 -7.22
C TYR A 150 -18.10 -4.49 -8.54
N ARG A 151 -18.03 -5.82 -8.75
CA ARG A 151 -17.53 -6.43 -10.00
C ARG A 151 -18.38 -6.01 -11.19
N GLY A 152 -19.72 -6.07 -11.08
CA GLY A 152 -20.63 -5.71 -12.17
C GLY A 152 -20.53 -4.24 -12.58
N ALA A 153 -20.37 -3.33 -11.63
CA ALA A 153 -20.23 -1.90 -11.90
C ALA A 153 -18.93 -1.50 -12.61
N THR A 154 -17.91 -2.37 -12.59
CA THR A 154 -16.60 -2.09 -13.22
C THR A 154 -16.51 -2.65 -14.65
N LEU A 155 -17.48 -3.49 -15.06
CA LEU A 155 -17.55 -4.10 -16.39
C LEU A 155 -18.53 -3.38 -17.33
N SER A 156 -19.20 -2.33 -16.84
CA SER A 156 -20.11 -1.45 -17.60
C SER A 156 -19.44 -0.14 -17.96
#